data_8563cfffb81c1dc5529c94f160021161
#
_entry.id   8563cfffb81c1dc5529c94f160021161
#
_cell.length_a   1.000
_cell.length_b   1.000
_cell.length_c   1.000
_cell.angle_alpha   90.00
_cell.angle_beta   90.00
_cell.angle_gamma   90.00
#
_symmetry.space_group_name_H-M   'P 1'
#
loop_
_entity.id
_entity.type
_entity.pdbx_description
1 polymer ?
#
loop_
_entity_poly.entity_id
_entity_poly.type
_entity_poly.pdbx_seq_one_letter_code
_entity_poly.pdbx_strand_id
1 'polypeptide(L)'
;MTEIVDGSCIIRVKPLSEECREYLKKYVSTFGYQGNNLLCSNWNAEDMQGLDYNGLYEYFYQMKYGEKFTAEKEVVGIPAEEFENVIMTYLPVTKEELKEWAVYDEQSNRFIWERLGYGNYSPTHFGLSLPEVTEVRHNEDGTIVLTIHAVCDSVVCNDAVITHELTMKIQDDGTIQYVGNRILDNGIDNIPRYQYRLGNLQN
;
A
#
# COMPACT_ATOMS: atom_id res chain seq x y z
N MET A 1 23.46 -0.64 1.90
CA MET A 1 24.00 0.55 1.20
C MET A 1 24.08 0.18 -0.27
N THR A 2 23.41 0.93 -1.09
CA THR A 2 23.35 0.70 -2.55
C THR A 2 24.32 1.68 -3.20
N GLU A 3 25.24 1.19 -4.01
CA GLU A 3 26.23 2.03 -4.70
C GLU A 3 25.91 2.04 -6.20
N ILE A 4 25.86 3.23 -6.79
CA ILE A 4 25.66 3.38 -8.24
C ILE A 4 27.04 3.28 -8.88
N VAL A 5 27.25 2.23 -9.63
CA VAL A 5 28.48 2.05 -10.42
C VAL A 5 28.11 2.26 -11.89
N ASP A 6 28.76 3.23 -12.51
CA ASP A 6 28.68 3.48 -13.96
C ASP A 6 27.33 3.94 -14.51
N GLY A 7 26.48 4.55 -13.66
CA GLY A 7 25.20 5.16 -14.08
C GLY A 7 24.13 4.21 -14.61
N SER A 8 24.39 2.91 -14.64
CA SER A 8 23.51 1.95 -15.28
C SER A 8 23.06 0.79 -14.38
N CYS A 9 23.62 0.65 -13.19
CA CYS A 9 23.29 -0.47 -12.31
C CYS A 9 23.39 -0.07 -10.83
N ILE A 10 22.37 -0.41 -10.06
CA ILE A 10 22.42 -0.32 -8.59
C ILE A 10 22.97 -1.64 -8.06
N ILE A 11 24.20 -1.61 -7.54
CA ILE A 11 24.80 -2.76 -6.91
C ILE A 11 24.58 -2.68 -5.40
N ARG A 12 23.88 -3.67 -4.85
CA ARG A 12 23.75 -3.81 -3.41
C ARG A 12 25.07 -4.32 -2.82
N VAL A 13 25.70 -3.49 -2.01
CA VAL A 13 26.98 -3.80 -1.36
C VAL A 13 26.79 -4.73 -0.15
N LYS A 14 25.59 -4.73 0.44
CA LYS A 14 25.26 -5.58 1.60
C LYS A 14 23.93 -6.29 1.38
N PRO A 15 23.87 -7.62 1.51
CA PRO A 15 22.59 -8.33 1.41
C PRO A 15 21.64 -7.90 2.54
N LEU A 16 20.34 -7.90 2.23
CA LEU A 16 19.31 -7.66 3.24
C LEU A 16 19.36 -8.73 4.33
N SER A 17 19.08 -8.32 5.56
CA SER A 17 18.95 -9.25 6.67
C SER A 17 17.80 -10.25 6.42
N GLU A 18 17.81 -11.37 7.11
CA GLU A 18 16.71 -12.34 7.09
C GLU A 18 15.40 -11.68 7.50
N GLU A 19 15.44 -10.91 8.60
CA GLU A 19 14.29 -10.18 9.11
C GLU A 19 13.71 -9.21 8.07
N CYS A 20 14.54 -8.43 7.37
CA CYS A 20 14.07 -7.56 6.29
C CYS A 20 13.34 -8.33 5.19
N ARG A 21 13.85 -9.50 4.80
CA ARG A 21 13.21 -10.36 3.79
C ARG A 21 11.89 -10.94 4.27
N GLU A 22 11.81 -11.35 5.53
CA GLU A 22 10.57 -11.86 6.13
C GLU A 22 9.49 -10.78 6.18
N TYR A 23 9.82 -9.57 6.67
CA TYR A 23 8.89 -8.44 6.72
C TYR A 23 8.46 -8.00 5.32
N LEU A 24 9.38 -7.93 4.36
CA LEU A 24 9.03 -7.65 2.97
C LEU A 24 8.00 -8.65 2.45
N LYS A 25 8.28 -9.94 2.57
CA LYS A 25 7.42 -11.01 2.05
C LYS A 25 6.04 -11.01 2.72
N LYS A 26 6.00 -10.84 4.04
CA LYS A 26 4.78 -11.01 4.83
C LYS A 26 3.86 -9.79 4.80
N TYR A 27 4.43 -8.58 4.75
CA TYR A 27 3.68 -7.36 5.04
C TYR A 27 3.73 -6.30 3.94
N VAL A 28 4.65 -6.37 2.99
CA VAL A 28 4.89 -5.29 2.03
C VAL A 28 4.69 -5.71 0.58
N SER A 29 5.20 -6.88 0.18
CA SER A 29 5.27 -7.32 -1.22
C SER A 29 3.90 -7.44 -1.91
N THR A 30 2.82 -7.59 -1.15
CA THR A 30 1.46 -7.69 -1.69
C THR A 30 1.00 -6.38 -2.34
N PHE A 31 1.44 -5.23 -1.83
CA PHE A 31 0.93 -3.93 -2.27
C PHE A 31 1.65 -3.38 -3.51
N GLY A 32 2.98 -3.34 -3.50
CA GLY A 32 3.74 -2.62 -4.52
C GLY A 32 3.38 -1.12 -4.56
N TYR A 33 3.56 -0.49 -5.74
CA TYR A 33 3.27 0.94 -5.98
C TYR A 33 2.23 1.15 -7.08
N GLN A 34 1.41 0.14 -7.36
CA GLN A 34 0.37 0.18 -8.39
C GLN A 34 -1.00 -0.15 -7.81
N GLY A 35 -2.01 0.60 -8.25
CA GLY A 35 -3.41 0.29 -7.96
C GLY A 35 -3.87 0.47 -6.52
N ASN A 36 -2.99 0.97 -5.65
CA ASN A 36 -3.25 1.41 -4.29
C ASN A 36 -2.25 2.48 -3.88
N ASN A 37 -2.55 3.24 -2.83
CA ASN A 37 -1.68 4.32 -2.36
C ASN A 37 -1.13 4.11 -0.95
N LEU A 38 -1.17 2.89 -0.43
CA LEU A 38 -0.70 2.58 0.92
C LEU A 38 0.77 2.98 1.11
N LEU A 39 1.64 2.65 0.13
CA LEU A 39 3.08 2.86 0.20
C LEU A 39 3.55 4.16 -0.48
N CYS A 40 2.71 4.81 -1.29
CA CYS A 40 3.10 5.97 -2.09
C CYS A 40 2.39 7.27 -1.69
N SER A 41 1.85 7.35 -0.48
CA SER A 41 1.29 8.57 0.11
C SER A 41 1.70 8.72 1.58
N ASN A 42 1.71 9.96 2.07
CA ASN A 42 1.86 10.23 3.49
C ASN A 42 0.51 10.09 4.18
N TRP A 43 0.46 9.32 5.24
CA TRP A 43 -0.73 9.13 6.07
C TRP A 43 -0.33 8.60 7.45
N ASN A 44 -1.19 8.74 8.43
CA ASN A 44 -1.04 8.19 9.78
C ASN A 44 -2.43 7.82 10.34
N ALA A 45 -2.47 7.19 11.51
CA ALA A 45 -3.72 6.70 12.12
C ALA A 45 -4.77 7.80 12.41
N GLU A 46 -4.37 9.07 12.45
CA GLU A 46 -5.26 10.22 12.66
C GLU A 46 -5.69 10.87 11.34
N ASP A 47 -5.02 10.55 10.23
CA ASP A 47 -5.29 11.11 8.89
C ASP A 47 -5.15 10.00 7.84
N MET A 48 -6.23 9.24 7.67
CA MET A 48 -6.34 8.12 6.73
C MET A 48 -7.36 8.36 5.62
N GLN A 49 -8.05 9.52 5.62
CA GLN A 49 -9.08 9.85 4.65
C GLN A 49 -8.60 9.77 3.18
N GLY A 50 -7.31 10.05 2.94
CA GLY A 50 -6.69 10.01 1.61
C GLY A 50 -6.37 8.62 1.07
N LEU A 51 -6.65 7.53 1.80
CA LEU A 51 -6.40 6.18 1.31
C LEU A 51 -7.46 5.71 0.32
N ASP A 52 -7.05 4.99 -0.71
CA ASP A 52 -7.95 4.34 -1.67
C ASP A 52 -8.47 3.00 -1.13
N TYR A 53 -9.44 3.04 -0.22
CA TYR A 53 -9.99 1.85 0.42
C TYR A 53 -10.57 0.84 -0.58
N ASN A 54 -11.23 1.32 -1.62
CA ASN A 54 -11.81 0.47 -2.65
C ASN A 54 -10.70 -0.24 -3.47
N GLY A 55 -9.59 0.47 -3.73
CA GLY A 55 -8.41 -0.11 -4.35
C GLY A 55 -7.62 -1.04 -3.41
N LEU A 56 -7.56 -0.74 -2.12
CA LEU A 56 -6.85 -1.53 -1.11
C LEU A 56 -7.54 -2.86 -0.78
N TYR A 57 -8.84 -2.97 -0.99
CA TYR A 57 -9.63 -4.15 -0.62
C TYR A 57 -9.03 -5.45 -1.16
N GLU A 58 -8.70 -5.54 -2.45
CA GLU A 58 -8.18 -6.78 -3.04
C GLU A 58 -6.82 -7.21 -2.48
N TYR A 59 -5.98 -6.25 -2.08
CA TYR A 59 -4.67 -6.52 -1.49
C TYR A 59 -4.81 -7.04 -0.06
N PHE A 60 -5.67 -6.42 0.75
CA PHE A 60 -5.96 -6.90 2.10
C PHE A 60 -6.75 -8.22 2.09
N TYR A 61 -7.63 -8.42 1.11
CA TYR A 61 -8.29 -9.71 0.90
C TYR A 61 -7.24 -10.82 0.67
N GLN A 62 -6.28 -10.57 -0.23
CA GLN A 62 -5.19 -11.53 -0.47
C GLN A 62 -4.35 -11.80 0.78
N MET A 63 -4.05 -10.78 1.59
CA MET A 63 -3.32 -10.99 2.84
C MET A 63 -4.11 -11.82 3.84
N LYS A 64 -5.42 -11.60 3.94
CA LYS A 64 -6.28 -12.26 4.92
C LYS A 64 -6.57 -13.70 4.57
N TYR A 65 -6.84 -13.99 3.30
CA TYR A 65 -7.31 -15.30 2.85
C TYR A 65 -6.24 -16.12 2.10
N GLY A 66 -5.10 -15.52 1.77
CA GLY A 66 -4.00 -16.19 1.06
C GLY A 66 -4.26 -16.39 -0.43
N GLU A 67 -5.34 -15.83 -0.98
CA GLU A 67 -5.72 -15.93 -2.38
C GLU A 67 -6.13 -14.57 -2.94
N LYS A 68 -5.94 -14.38 -4.25
CA LYS A 68 -6.32 -13.14 -4.92
C LYS A 68 -7.84 -13.00 -4.96
N PHE A 69 -8.33 -11.78 -4.67
CA PHE A 69 -9.73 -11.46 -4.92
C PHE A 69 -10.03 -11.54 -6.43
N THR A 70 -11.10 -12.22 -6.77
CA THR A 70 -11.58 -12.36 -8.16
C THR A 70 -13.08 -12.11 -8.21
N ALA A 71 -13.54 -11.43 -9.25
CA ALA A 71 -14.94 -11.18 -9.48
C ALA A 71 -15.31 -11.53 -10.95
N GLU A 72 -16.54 -11.98 -11.17
CA GLU A 72 -17.05 -12.31 -12.51
C GLU A 72 -17.19 -11.07 -13.40
N LYS A 73 -17.44 -9.91 -12.80
CA LYS A 73 -17.63 -8.63 -13.49
C LYS A 73 -16.48 -7.67 -13.17
N GLU A 74 -16.28 -6.70 -14.05
CA GLU A 74 -15.27 -5.65 -13.87
C GLU A 74 -15.59 -4.72 -12.69
N VAL A 75 -16.88 -4.51 -12.43
CA VAL A 75 -17.39 -3.71 -11.31
C VAL A 75 -18.37 -4.57 -10.50
N VAL A 76 -18.15 -4.66 -9.21
CA VAL A 76 -19.03 -5.40 -8.29
C VAL A 76 -19.21 -4.66 -6.97
N GLY A 77 -20.33 -4.92 -6.31
CA GLY A 77 -20.59 -4.48 -4.94
C GLY A 77 -20.17 -5.56 -3.94
N ILE A 78 -19.24 -5.24 -3.04
CA ILE A 78 -18.84 -6.10 -1.94
C ILE A 78 -19.77 -5.86 -0.75
N PRO A 79 -20.36 -6.90 -0.11
CA PRO A 79 -21.18 -6.71 1.09
C PRO A 79 -20.44 -5.90 2.15
N ALA A 80 -21.12 -4.94 2.79
CA ALA A 80 -20.47 -4.02 3.73
C ALA A 80 -19.75 -4.78 4.86
N GLU A 81 -20.36 -5.80 5.43
CA GLU A 81 -19.76 -6.60 6.50
C GLU A 81 -18.44 -7.27 6.08
N GLU A 82 -18.38 -7.79 4.84
CA GLU A 82 -17.16 -8.40 4.30
C GLU A 82 -16.06 -7.38 4.06
N PHE A 83 -16.39 -6.26 3.41
CA PHE A 83 -15.45 -5.17 3.13
C PHE A 83 -14.86 -4.59 4.43
N GLU A 84 -15.74 -4.23 5.38
CA GLU A 84 -15.39 -3.72 6.70
C GLU A 84 -14.46 -4.71 7.44
N ASN A 85 -14.83 -6.01 7.46
CA ASN A 85 -14.04 -7.03 8.11
C ASN A 85 -12.64 -7.19 7.49
N VAL A 86 -12.48 -7.05 6.18
CA VAL A 86 -11.19 -7.13 5.50
C VAL A 86 -10.35 -5.89 5.83
N ILE A 87 -10.89 -4.70 5.62
CA ILE A 87 -10.14 -3.43 5.80
C ILE A 87 -9.77 -3.22 7.28
N MET A 88 -10.72 -3.36 8.19
CA MET A 88 -10.53 -3.09 9.63
C MET A 88 -9.59 -4.11 10.31
N THR A 89 -9.35 -5.27 9.69
CA THR A 89 -8.31 -6.19 10.16
C THR A 89 -6.93 -5.53 10.10
N TYR A 90 -6.67 -4.72 9.08
CA TYR A 90 -5.32 -4.18 8.80
C TYR A 90 -5.18 -2.67 9.00
N LEU A 91 -6.29 -1.94 9.05
CA LEU A 91 -6.30 -0.49 9.25
C LEU A 91 -7.18 -0.13 10.47
N PRO A 92 -6.72 0.79 11.34
CA PRO A 92 -7.47 1.21 12.54
C PRO A 92 -8.54 2.26 12.16
N VAL A 93 -9.50 1.86 11.34
CA VAL A 93 -10.64 2.69 10.90
C VAL A 93 -11.94 2.13 11.41
N THR A 94 -12.94 2.98 11.57
CA THR A 94 -14.30 2.61 11.95
C THR A 94 -15.17 2.32 10.72
N LYS A 95 -16.31 1.70 10.93
CA LYS A 95 -17.32 1.47 9.87
C LYS A 95 -17.89 2.76 9.31
N GLU A 96 -18.07 3.74 10.17
CA GLU A 96 -18.57 5.07 9.83
C GLU A 96 -17.58 5.80 8.92
N GLU A 97 -16.31 5.80 9.28
CA GLU A 97 -15.24 6.38 8.46
C GLU A 97 -15.11 5.68 7.10
N LEU A 98 -15.20 4.34 7.05
CA LEU A 98 -15.18 3.62 5.78
C LEU A 98 -16.35 4.01 4.87
N LYS A 99 -17.56 4.17 5.41
CA LYS A 99 -18.73 4.61 4.63
C LYS A 99 -18.61 6.04 4.13
N GLU A 100 -17.89 6.89 4.86
CA GLU A 100 -17.63 8.27 4.48
C GLU A 100 -16.51 8.39 3.44
N TRP A 101 -15.43 7.60 3.60
CA TRP A 101 -14.19 7.78 2.84
C TRP A 101 -14.06 6.86 1.62
N ALA A 102 -14.78 5.74 1.60
CA ALA A 102 -14.82 4.82 0.47
C ALA A 102 -16.09 5.01 -0.37
N VAL A 103 -16.09 4.50 -1.58
CA VAL A 103 -17.28 4.49 -2.43
C VAL A 103 -18.24 3.41 -1.93
N TYR A 104 -19.31 3.84 -1.31
CA TYR A 104 -20.33 3.02 -0.66
C TYR A 104 -21.71 3.31 -1.23
N ASP A 105 -22.46 2.27 -1.57
CA ASP A 105 -23.86 2.34 -2.00
C ASP A 105 -24.79 1.99 -0.83
N GLU A 106 -25.41 3.01 -0.25
CA GLU A 106 -26.33 2.86 0.88
C GLU A 106 -27.56 1.99 0.55
N GLN A 107 -28.05 2.04 -0.70
CA GLN A 107 -29.27 1.33 -1.09
C GLN A 107 -29.06 -0.18 -1.09
N SER A 108 -27.90 -0.63 -1.58
CA SER A 108 -27.56 -2.04 -1.61
C SER A 108 -26.76 -2.50 -0.40
N ASN A 109 -26.31 -1.59 0.47
CA ASN A 109 -25.39 -1.84 1.59
C ASN A 109 -24.10 -2.52 1.13
N ARG A 110 -23.45 -1.95 0.11
CA ARG A 110 -22.25 -2.51 -0.51
C ARG A 110 -21.21 -1.45 -0.78
N PHE A 111 -19.93 -1.82 -0.60
CA PHE A 111 -18.80 -1.02 -1.11
C PHE A 111 -18.52 -1.44 -2.55
N ILE A 112 -18.17 -0.47 -3.40
CA ILE A 112 -17.92 -0.73 -4.81
C ILE A 112 -16.46 -1.15 -4.99
N TRP A 113 -16.24 -2.19 -5.76
CA TRP A 113 -14.91 -2.57 -6.24
C TRP A 113 -14.92 -2.60 -7.76
N GLU A 114 -13.86 -2.07 -8.35
CA GLU A 114 -13.65 -2.05 -9.80
C GLU A 114 -12.27 -2.64 -10.12
N ARG A 115 -12.22 -3.50 -11.14
CA ARG A 115 -10.97 -4.12 -11.57
C ARG A 115 -9.94 -3.08 -12.00
N LEU A 116 -8.71 -3.22 -11.54
CA LEU A 116 -7.61 -2.35 -11.99
C LEU A 116 -7.37 -2.53 -13.49
N GLY A 117 -7.21 -1.40 -14.20
CA GLY A 117 -7.02 -1.39 -15.65
C GLY A 117 -8.28 -1.28 -16.48
N TYR A 118 -9.47 -1.21 -15.87
CA TYR A 118 -10.75 -1.00 -16.55
C TYR A 118 -11.03 0.50 -16.81
N GLY A 119 -10.03 1.19 -17.44
CA GLY A 119 -10.13 2.64 -17.70
C GLY A 119 -9.78 3.53 -16.50
N ASN A 120 -9.43 2.95 -15.38
CA ASN A 120 -9.19 3.61 -14.11
C ASN A 120 -7.70 3.67 -13.71
N TYR A 121 -6.79 3.27 -14.59
CA TYR A 121 -5.38 3.21 -14.28
C TYR A 121 -4.52 3.56 -15.49
N SER A 122 -3.59 4.50 -15.28
CA SER A 122 -2.54 4.82 -16.24
C SER A 122 -1.19 4.41 -15.64
N PRO A 123 -0.50 3.40 -16.19
CA PRO A 123 0.79 2.97 -15.66
C PRO A 123 1.82 4.09 -15.79
N THR A 124 2.62 4.26 -14.74
CA THR A 124 3.77 5.17 -14.70
C THR A 124 5.04 4.37 -14.51
N HIS A 125 6.19 4.96 -14.82
CA HIS A 125 7.48 4.31 -14.54
C HIS A 125 7.66 4.05 -13.05
N PHE A 126 7.19 4.97 -12.19
CA PHE A 126 7.19 4.80 -10.74
C PHE A 126 6.45 3.53 -10.32
N GLY A 127 5.32 3.21 -10.94
CA GLY A 127 4.54 2.02 -10.66
C GLY A 127 5.27 0.71 -10.95
N LEU A 128 6.36 0.73 -11.71
CA LEU A 128 7.22 -0.45 -11.95
C LEU A 128 8.24 -0.67 -10.82
N SER A 129 8.37 0.28 -9.88
CA SER A 129 9.24 0.13 -8.73
C SER A 129 8.74 -0.98 -7.82
N LEU A 130 9.67 -1.69 -7.20
CA LEU A 130 9.42 -2.75 -6.24
C LEU A 130 9.82 -2.28 -4.85
N PRO A 131 9.03 -2.58 -3.81
CA PRO A 131 9.41 -2.27 -2.44
C PRO A 131 10.54 -3.19 -1.97
N GLU A 132 11.48 -2.63 -1.25
CA GLU A 132 12.59 -3.34 -0.66
C GLU A 132 12.78 -2.87 0.78
N VAL A 133 12.51 -3.74 1.76
CA VAL A 133 12.72 -3.44 3.18
C VAL A 133 14.21 -3.50 3.48
N THR A 134 14.79 -2.36 3.88
CA THR A 134 16.22 -2.23 4.16
C THR A 134 16.54 -2.21 5.63
N GLU A 135 15.57 -1.83 6.48
CA GLU A 135 15.69 -1.79 7.93
C GLU A 135 14.37 -2.14 8.60
N VAL A 136 14.44 -2.85 9.72
CA VAL A 136 13.32 -3.11 10.63
C VAL A 136 13.69 -2.55 11.99
N ARG A 137 12.87 -1.64 12.54
CA ARG A 137 13.08 -1.04 13.87
C ARG A 137 11.88 -1.34 14.77
N HIS A 138 12.14 -1.98 15.89
CA HIS A 138 11.16 -2.22 16.93
C HIS A 138 11.22 -1.11 17.98
N ASN A 139 10.12 -0.41 18.17
CA ASN A 139 10.02 0.68 19.14
C ASN A 139 9.50 0.18 20.50
N GLU A 140 9.79 0.92 21.57
CA GLU A 140 9.37 0.59 22.93
C GLU A 140 7.84 0.65 23.13
N ASP A 141 7.13 1.40 22.28
CA ASP A 141 5.67 1.52 22.28
C ASP A 141 4.94 0.36 21.56
N GLY A 142 5.69 -0.66 21.14
CA GLY A 142 5.19 -1.82 20.42
C GLY A 142 4.95 -1.61 18.93
N THR A 143 5.30 -0.44 18.40
CA THR A 143 5.27 -0.21 16.95
C THR A 143 6.52 -0.77 16.27
N ILE A 144 6.38 -1.12 15.01
CA ILE A 144 7.46 -1.59 14.14
C ILE A 144 7.52 -0.64 12.95
N VAL A 145 8.70 -0.09 12.67
CA VAL A 145 8.93 0.79 11.54
C VAL A 145 9.82 0.08 10.53
N LEU A 146 9.33 -0.02 9.31
CA LEU A 146 10.07 -0.56 8.17
C LEU A 146 10.58 0.60 7.33
N THR A 147 11.91 0.70 7.15
CA THR A 147 12.48 1.57 6.11
C THR A 147 12.42 0.83 4.78
N ILE A 148 11.74 1.40 3.81
CA ILE A 148 11.47 0.78 2.51
C ILE A 148 12.01 1.68 1.41
N HIS A 149 12.74 1.08 0.48
CA HIS A 149 13.14 1.73 -0.76
C HIS A 149 12.23 1.27 -1.89
N ALA A 150 11.70 2.20 -2.67
CA ALA A 150 11.13 1.89 -3.97
C ALA A 150 12.28 1.78 -4.96
N VAL A 151 12.53 0.57 -5.45
CA VAL A 151 13.66 0.29 -6.35
C VAL A 151 13.12 -0.08 -7.72
N CYS A 152 13.67 0.55 -8.76
CA CYS A 152 13.34 0.22 -10.13
C CYS A 152 14.59 -0.27 -10.87
N ASP A 153 14.52 -1.50 -11.40
CA ASP A 153 15.62 -2.12 -12.14
C ASP A 153 15.76 -1.57 -13.58
N SER A 154 14.78 -0.78 -14.02
CA SER A 154 14.82 -0.19 -15.36
C SER A 154 15.55 1.13 -15.36
N VAL A 155 16.45 1.32 -16.31
CA VAL A 155 17.15 2.62 -16.55
C VAL A 155 16.16 3.79 -16.72
N VAL A 156 14.95 3.49 -17.16
CA VAL A 156 13.90 4.48 -17.42
C VAL A 156 13.28 5.04 -16.14
N CYS A 157 13.45 4.37 -15.00
CA CYS A 157 12.86 4.78 -13.71
C CYS A 157 13.90 5.04 -12.61
N ASN A 158 15.14 5.37 -12.95
CA ASN A 158 16.16 5.72 -11.98
C ASN A 158 15.79 6.91 -11.09
N ASP A 159 14.97 7.81 -11.58
CA ASP A 159 14.46 9.02 -10.90
C ASP A 159 13.20 8.71 -10.04
N ALA A 160 12.65 7.51 -10.12
CA ALA A 160 11.46 7.10 -9.37
C ALA A 160 11.78 6.41 -8.05
N VAL A 161 13.04 6.44 -7.62
CA VAL A 161 13.45 5.86 -6.33
C VAL A 161 13.06 6.79 -5.19
N ILE A 162 12.29 6.25 -4.26
CA ILE A 162 11.96 6.95 -3.00
C ILE A 162 12.33 6.07 -1.81
N THR A 163 12.50 6.72 -0.66
CA THR A 163 12.58 6.05 0.63
C THR A 163 11.37 6.45 1.47
N HIS A 164 10.75 5.48 2.12
CA HIS A 164 9.64 5.74 3.03
C HIS A 164 9.70 4.86 4.27
N GLU A 165 9.05 5.26 5.34
CA GLU A 165 8.88 4.52 6.57
C GLU A 165 7.43 4.07 6.70
N LEU A 166 7.21 2.76 6.67
CA LEU A 166 5.92 2.14 6.96
C LEU A 166 5.86 1.73 8.44
N THR A 167 4.92 2.28 9.17
CA THR A 167 4.73 1.97 10.60
C THR A 167 3.57 0.99 10.77
N MET A 168 3.84 -0.06 11.55
CA MET A 168 2.86 -1.11 11.88
C MET A 168 2.80 -1.33 13.38
N LYS A 169 1.69 -1.91 13.85
CA LYS A 169 1.51 -2.37 15.23
C LYS A 169 1.06 -3.83 15.23
N ILE A 170 1.68 -4.67 16.04
CA ILE A 170 1.21 -6.04 16.26
C ILE A 170 0.12 -6.00 17.32
N GLN A 171 -1.05 -6.57 17.00
CA GLN A 171 -2.16 -6.72 17.93
C GLN A 171 -1.96 -7.94 18.84
N ASP A 172 -2.72 -8.03 19.93
CA ASP A 172 -2.62 -9.11 20.91
C ASP A 172 -2.87 -10.50 20.32
N ASP A 173 -3.64 -10.59 19.25
CA ASP A 173 -3.93 -11.83 18.49
C ASP A 173 -2.86 -12.18 17.45
N GLY A 174 -1.80 -11.36 17.33
CA GLY A 174 -0.71 -11.53 16.36
C GLY A 174 -1.00 -10.98 14.97
N THR A 175 -2.18 -10.41 14.72
CA THR A 175 -2.45 -9.65 13.49
C THR A 175 -1.68 -8.34 13.49
N ILE A 176 -1.40 -7.80 12.31
CA ILE A 176 -0.77 -6.48 12.19
C ILE A 176 -1.83 -5.45 11.78
N GLN A 177 -1.64 -4.22 12.26
CA GLN A 177 -2.30 -3.04 11.71
C GLN A 177 -1.25 -2.07 11.18
N TYR A 178 -1.49 -1.55 9.98
CA TYR A 178 -0.72 -0.45 9.43
C TYR A 178 -1.23 0.84 10.06
N VAL A 179 -0.34 1.63 10.63
CA VAL A 179 -0.70 2.84 11.37
C VAL A 179 -0.06 4.11 10.81
N GLY A 180 0.75 4.00 9.77
CA GLY A 180 1.30 5.17 9.07
C GLY A 180 2.30 4.81 7.98
N ASN A 181 2.43 5.73 7.03
CA ASN A 181 3.48 5.72 6.01
C ASN A 181 4.00 7.14 5.81
N ARG A 182 5.30 7.33 5.84
CA ARG A 182 5.96 8.63 5.67
C ARG A 182 7.04 8.56 4.61
N ILE A 183 6.89 9.33 3.56
CA ILE A 183 7.87 9.46 2.49
C ILE A 183 8.94 10.45 2.93
N LEU A 184 10.20 10.07 2.77
CA LEU A 184 11.36 10.81 3.25
C LEU A 184 11.98 11.69 2.15
N ASP A 185 12.82 12.64 2.57
CA ASP A 185 13.74 13.43 1.71
C ASP A 185 13.08 14.11 0.50
N ASN A 186 11.86 14.65 0.69
CA ASN A 186 11.05 15.26 -0.39
C ASN A 186 10.70 14.27 -1.52
N GLY A 187 10.85 12.97 -1.32
CA GLY A 187 10.52 11.95 -2.31
C GLY A 187 9.07 12.00 -2.77
N ILE A 188 8.19 12.65 -2.00
CA ILE A 188 6.79 12.87 -2.40
C ILE A 188 6.67 13.60 -3.74
N ASP A 189 7.60 14.51 -4.06
CA ASP A 189 7.60 15.27 -5.30
C ASP A 189 7.93 14.40 -6.53
N ASN A 190 8.51 13.22 -6.31
CA ASN A 190 8.84 12.25 -7.35
C ASN A 190 7.68 11.29 -7.64
N ILE A 191 6.64 11.27 -6.80
CA ILE A 191 5.50 10.38 -6.96
C ILE A 191 4.48 11.03 -7.90
N PRO A 192 4.11 10.36 -9.00
CA PRO A 192 3.04 10.84 -9.85
C PRO A 192 1.72 10.97 -9.05
N ARG A 193 0.87 11.91 -9.48
CA ARG A 193 -0.46 12.05 -8.88
C ARG A 193 -1.19 10.72 -8.90
N TYR A 194 -1.61 10.26 -7.72
CA TYR A 194 -2.35 9.02 -7.59
C TYR A 194 -3.72 9.12 -8.27
N GLN A 195 -4.08 8.07 -8.99
CA GLN A 195 -5.40 7.92 -9.61
C GLN A 195 -6.21 6.91 -8.79
N TYR A 196 -7.24 7.38 -8.10
CA TYR A 196 -8.12 6.51 -7.32
C TYR A 196 -8.84 5.50 -8.22
N ARG A 197 -9.06 4.30 -7.70
CA ARG A 197 -9.68 3.18 -8.41
C ARG A 197 -11.03 3.55 -9.03
N LEU A 198 -11.87 4.24 -8.29
CA LEU A 198 -13.23 4.61 -8.70
C LEU A 198 -13.38 6.09 -9.09
N GLY A 199 -12.27 6.73 -9.49
CA GLY A 199 -12.27 8.15 -9.79
C GLY A 199 -12.42 9.00 -8.51
N ASN A 200 -12.22 10.32 -8.65
CA ASN A 200 -12.42 11.25 -7.54
C ASN A 200 -13.93 11.44 -7.30
N LEU A 201 -14.55 10.62 -6.50
CA LEU A 201 -15.86 10.90 -5.93
C LEU A 201 -15.76 11.74 -4.64
N GLN A 202 -14.54 12.14 -4.27
CA GLN A 202 -14.25 13.11 -3.21
C GLN A 202 -14.06 14.49 -3.86
N ASN A 203 -15.15 15.12 -4.26
CA ASN A 203 -15.26 16.56 -4.50
C ASN A 203 -16.34 17.12 -3.58
#